data_3914841d2509f40cb3c866d0ff285ea8
#
_entry.id   3914841d2509f40cb3c866d0ff285ea8
#
_cell.length_a   1.000
_cell.length_b   1.000
_cell.length_c   1.000
_cell.angle_alpha   90.00
_cell.angle_beta   90.00
_cell.angle_gamma   90.00
#
_symmetry.space_group_name_H-M   'P 1'
#
loop_
_entity.id
_entity.type
_entity.pdbx_description
1 polymer ?
#
loop_
_entity_poly.entity_id
_entity_poly.type
_entity_poly.pdbx_seq_one_letter_code
_entity_poly.pdbx_strand_id
1 'polypeptide(L)'
;MRIAMALPYAGSAFRETAARLVDYERAGLDRVTVREAYGWDAVSQLGYLAAVTERVEIASGVIPLPTRTPALIAMTAAGLDHVSGGRFVLGLGVSGPQVIEGFHGVRADAPVSRTREVIEICRTVWRREPLAYRGRHYGMPLTVEDGGTGLGKPLKLINRPERDRIPIVLAALGPRNVALAAEAAEGWEPIWFHPERAERVWGEALAAGLARRDPALGRLDVVAPVHLAIGEDADRRGLDPVRADLALYAGGMGAPGRNFYNDLMGRYGYADEARRVQELYLAGRKEEAAAAVPEELARAVSLVGPEDAVRKQVAAFREAGVTTLSVVPTASTHTARVAAVERLRDIVGPRA
;
A
#
# COMPACT_ATOMS: atom_id res chain seq x y z
N MET A 1 4.81 -17.55 -1.39
CA MET A 1 4.56 -16.08 -1.34
C MET A 1 3.43 -15.73 -2.28
N ARG A 2 2.68 -14.66 -1.98
CA ARG A 2 1.64 -14.11 -2.87
C ARG A 2 2.24 -13.09 -3.83
N ILE A 3 1.58 -12.89 -4.97
CA ILE A 3 1.93 -11.88 -5.96
C ILE A 3 0.77 -10.91 -6.07
N ALA A 4 1.00 -9.66 -5.69
CA ALA A 4 0.10 -8.55 -5.94
C ALA A 4 0.62 -7.69 -7.10
N MET A 5 -0.21 -6.86 -7.71
CA MET A 5 0.19 -5.90 -8.72
C MET A 5 -0.53 -4.57 -8.49
N ALA A 6 0.25 -3.50 -8.32
CA ALA A 6 -0.31 -2.16 -8.29
C ALA A 6 -0.56 -1.66 -9.72
N LEU A 7 -1.79 -1.23 -10.00
CA LEU A 7 -2.08 -0.56 -11.25
C LEU A 7 -1.38 0.81 -11.29
N PRO A 8 -0.84 1.22 -12.44
CA PRO A 8 -0.30 2.56 -12.58
C PRO A 8 -1.41 3.59 -12.35
N TYR A 9 -1.06 4.79 -11.91
CA TYR A 9 -1.99 5.91 -11.93
C TYR A 9 -2.51 6.05 -13.36
N ALA A 10 -3.76 5.65 -13.57
CA ALA A 10 -4.28 5.46 -14.89
C ALA A 10 -4.34 6.78 -15.65
N GLY A 11 -3.70 6.83 -16.79
CA GLY A 11 -4.09 7.69 -17.88
C GLY A 11 -5.48 7.28 -18.41
N SER A 12 -5.83 7.71 -19.61
CA SER A 12 -7.13 7.46 -20.25
C SER A 12 -7.48 5.99 -20.53
N ALA A 13 -6.58 5.03 -20.24
CA ALA A 13 -6.67 3.62 -20.65
C ALA A 13 -7.09 2.64 -19.53
N PHE A 14 -7.77 3.09 -18.47
CA PHE A 14 -8.15 2.20 -17.35
C PHE A 14 -8.99 0.99 -17.80
N ARG A 15 -9.99 1.19 -18.68
CA ARG A 15 -10.84 0.09 -19.18
C ARG A 15 -10.05 -0.96 -19.95
N GLU A 16 -9.06 -0.54 -20.73
CA GLU A 16 -8.16 -1.46 -21.44
C GLU A 16 -7.26 -2.22 -20.46
N THR A 17 -6.70 -1.53 -19.45
CA THR A 17 -5.92 -2.17 -18.39
C THR A 17 -6.75 -3.19 -17.61
N ALA A 18 -7.98 -2.85 -17.26
CA ALA A 18 -8.90 -3.75 -16.57
C ALA A 18 -9.25 -4.99 -17.41
N ALA A 19 -9.53 -4.82 -18.71
CA ALA A 19 -9.80 -5.94 -19.62
C ALA A 19 -8.61 -6.92 -19.73
N ARG A 20 -7.39 -6.43 -19.54
CA ARG A 20 -6.17 -7.24 -19.58
C ARG A 20 -5.84 -7.96 -18.28
N LEU A 21 -6.57 -7.70 -17.18
CA LEU A 21 -6.31 -8.36 -15.89
C LEU A 21 -6.55 -9.87 -15.93
N VAL A 22 -7.42 -10.35 -16.82
CA VAL A 22 -7.64 -11.79 -17.01
C VAL A 22 -6.35 -12.53 -17.37
N ASP A 23 -5.44 -11.90 -18.12
CA ASP A 23 -4.16 -12.50 -18.48
C ASP A 23 -3.25 -12.64 -17.25
N TYR A 24 -3.23 -11.63 -16.37
CA TYR A 24 -2.51 -11.68 -15.11
C TYR A 24 -3.14 -12.67 -14.11
N GLU A 25 -4.46 -12.82 -14.10
CA GLU A 25 -5.11 -13.85 -13.28
C GLU A 25 -4.67 -15.25 -13.72
N ARG A 26 -4.56 -15.49 -15.03
CA ARG A 26 -4.04 -16.75 -15.59
C ARG A 26 -2.56 -16.96 -15.26
N ALA A 27 -1.77 -15.89 -15.32
CA ALA A 27 -0.37 -15.86 -14.93
C ALA A 27 -0.13 -16.08 -13.42
N GLY A 28 -1.19 -16.19 -12.62
CA GLY A 28 -1.10 -16.49 -11.20
C GLY A 28 -1.05 -15.26 -10.28
N LEU A 29 -1.54 -14.10 -10.75
CA LEU A 29 -1.72 -12.93 -9.88
C LEU A 29 -2.73 -13.25 -8.76
N ASP A 30 -2.41 -12.83 -7.52
CA ASP A 30 -3.25 -13.04 -6.34
C ASP A 30 -4.07 -11.81 -5.96
N ARG A 31 -3.54 -10.60 -6.20
CA ARG A 31 -4.18 -9.33 -5.81
C ARG A 31 -3.87 -8.23 -6.82
N VAL A 32 -4.86 -7.42 -7.17
CA VAL A 32 -4.68 -6.16 -7.89
C VAL A 32 -4.97 -4.99 -6.96
N THR A 33 -4.13 -3.96 -7.00
CA THR A 33 -4.22 -2.80 -6.12
C THR A 33 -4.44 -1.52 -6.93
N VAL A 34 -5.43 -0.71 -6.54
CA VAL A 34 -5.72 0.60 -7.12
C VAL A 34 -5.24 1.70 -6.18
N ARG A 35 -4.42 2.60 -6.69
CA ARG A 35 -3.87 3.73 -5.94
C ARG A 35 -4.82 4.93 -5.97
N GLU A 36 -4.86 5.67 -4.86
CA GLU A 36 -5.55 6.96 -4.77
C GLU A 36 -4.63 8.04 -4.20
N ALA A 37 -4.63 9.20 -4.84
CA ALA A 37 -3.95 10.41 -4.37
C ALA A 37 -4.80 11.64 -4.74
N TYR A 38 -4.35 12.49 -5.67
CA TYR A 38 -5.11 13.59 -6.28
C TYR A 38 -5.40 13.30 -7.76
N GLY A 39 -5.90 12.09 -8.03
CA GLY A 39 -6.30 11.57 -9.35
C GLY A 39 -7.73 11.04 -9.31
N TRP A 40 -7.99 10.00 -10.09
CA TRP A 40 -9.28 9.32 -10.04
C TRP A 40 -9.46 8.61 -8.69
N ASP A 41 -10.69 8.62 -8.15
CA ASP A 41 -11.00 7.90 -6.93
C ASP A 41 -10.83 6.38 -7.12
N ALA A 42 -10.34 5.71 -6.08
CA ALA A 42 -10.12 4.27 -6.16
C ALA A 42 -11.42 3.46 -6.14
N VAL A 43 -12.47 3.97 -5.51
CA VAL A 43 -13.72 3.24 -5.27
C VAL A 43 -14.45 2.95 -6.57
N SER A 44 -14.57 3.95 -7.47
CA SER A 44 -15.16 3.77 -8.80
C SER A 44 -14.41 2.71 -9.62
N GLN A 45 -13.08 2.77 -9.58
CA GLN A 45 -12.23 1.82 -10.30
C GLN A 45 -12.33 0.41 -9.71
N LEU A 46 -12.30 0.28 -8.39
CA LEU A 46 -12.43 -1.00 -7.68
C LEU A 46 -13.80 -1.65 -7.91
N GLY A 47 -14.88 -0.85 -7.95
CA GLY A 47 -16.21 -1.35 -8.32
C GLY A 47 -16.24 -1.92 -9.74
N TYR A 48 -15.56 -1.26 -10.71
CA TYR A 48 -15.43 -1.78 -12.06
C TYR A 48 -14.60 -3.08 -12.08
N LEU A 49 -13.48 -3.14 -11.35
CA LEU A 49 -12.63 -4.33 -11.26
C LEU A 49 -13.38 -5.51 -10.63
N ALA A 50 -14.22 -5.27 -9.62
CA ALA A 50 -15.05 -6.31 -9.02
C ALA A 50 -15.93 -7.03 -10.05
N ALA A 51 -16.43 -6.29 -11.05
CA ALA A 51 -17.32 -6.83 -12.09
C ALA A 51 -16.57 -7.56 -13.22
N VAL A 52 -15.29 -7.25 -13.46
CA VAL A 52 -14.52 -7.81 -14.60
C VAL A 52 -13.42 -8.79 -14.19
N THR A 53 -13.30 -9.09 -12.90
CA THR A 53 -12.36 -10.08 -12.36
C THR A 53 -13.10 -11.16 -11.58
N GLU A 54 -12.55 -12.38 -11.55
CA GLU A 54 -13.23 -13.53 -10.93
C GLU A 54 -12.54 -14.01 -9.64
N ARG A 55 -11.22 -14.01 -9.59
CA ARG A 55 -10.44 -14.67 -8.53
C ARG A 55 -9.48 -13.77 -7.78
N VAL A 56 -8.89 -12.77 -8.45
CA VAL A 56 -7.95 -11.87 -7.79
C VAL A 56 -8.64 -11.08 -6.69
N GLU A 57 -7.95 -10.92 -5.57
CA GLU A 57 -8.34 -9.91 -4.61
C GLU A 57 -8.21 -8.52 -5.24
N ILE A 58 -9.15 -7.65 -4.97
CA ILE A 58 -9.09 -6.24 -5.33
C ILE A 58 -8.78 -5.43 -4.08
N ALA A 59 -7.83 -4.52 -4.15
CA ALA A 59 -7.38 -3.76 -2.99
C ALA A 59 -7.24 -2.28 -3.28
N SER A 60 -7.52 -1.43 -2.30
CA SER A 60 -7.07 -0.04 -2.34
C SER A 60 -5.60 0.03 -1.90
N GLY A 61 -4.80 0.87 -2.57
CA GLY A 61 -3.39 1.00 -2.23
C GLY A 61 -2.88 2.44 -2.30
N VAL A 62 -3.38 3.31 -1.48
CA VAL A 62 -4.32 3.19 -0.36
C VAL A 62 -5.49 4.16 -0.52
N ILE A 63 -6.59 3.97 0.22
CA ILE A 63 -7.54 5.06 0.46
C ILE A 63 -6.91 6.01 1.50
N PRO A 64 -6.75 7.31 1.19
CA PRO A 64 -6.27 8.29 2.15
C PRO A 64 -7.30 8.48 3.27
N LEU A 65 -6.94 8.06 4.48
CA LEU A 65 -7.84 8.03 5.64
C LEU A 65 -8.55 9.37 5.93
N PRO A 66 -7.88 10.55 5.83
CA PRO A 66 -8.53 11.82 6.16
C PRO A 66 -9.59 12.28 5.15
N THR A 67 -9.67 11.68 3.97
CA THR A 67 -10.56 12.13 2.88
C THR A 67 -12.01 11.66 3.01
N ARG A 68 -12.28 10.74 3.94
CA ARG A 68 -13.60 10.14 4.16
C ARG A 68 -13.89 10.02 5.64
N THR A 69 -15.17 10.09 6.01
CA THR A 69 -15.56 9.78 7.40
C THR A 69 -15.31 8.29 7.70
N PRO A 70 -15.01 7.90 8.96
CA PRO A 70 -14.82 6.50 9.31
C PRO A 70 -16.00 5.60 8.93
N ALA A 71 -17.22 6.08 9.12
CA ALA A 71 -18.44 5.35 8.73
C ALA A 71 -18.51 5.14 7.22
N LEU A 72 -18.13 6.14 6.41
CA LEU A 72 -18.10 6.01 4.95
C LEU A 72 -16.99 5.03 4.50
N ILE A 73 -15.81 5.04 5.13
CA ILE A 73 -14.77 4.06 4.87
C ILE A 73 -15.31 2.63 5.11
N ALA A 74 -15.98 2.43 6.24
CA ALA A 74 -16.56 1.12 6.58
C ALA A 74 -17.64 0.68 5.58
N MET A 75 -18.53 1.59 5.18
CA MET A 75 -19.57 1.35 4.16
C MET A 75 -18.96 1.04 2.79
N THR A 76 -17.97 1.80 2.38
CA THR A 76 -17.24 1.59 1.11
C THR A 76 -16.59 0.22 1.08
N ALA A 77 -15.91 -0.16 2.15
CA ALA A 77 -15.27 -1.47 2.22
C ALA A 77 -16.29 -2.62 2.18
N ALA A 78 -17.39 -2.51 2.95
CA ALA A 78 -18.45 -3.51 2.93
C ALA A 78 -19.14 -3.60 1.55
N GLY A 79 -19.36 -2.47 0.88
CA GLY A 79 -19.93 -2.43 -0.47
C GLY A 79 -19.04 -3.08 -1.52
N LEU A 80 -17.73 -2.76 -1.51
CA LEU A 80 -16.75 -3.37 -2.42
C LEU A 80 -16.56 -4.87 -2.13
N ASP A 81 -16.59 -5.24 -0.86
CA ASP A 81 -16.53 -6.65 -0.45
C ASP A 81 -17.73 -7.43 -0.98
N HIS A 82 -18.94 -6.87 -0.84
CA HIS A 82 -20.17 -7.45 -1.35
C HIS A 82 -20.16 -7.63 -2.87
N VAL A 83 -19.90 -6.57 -3.64
CA VAL A 83 -19.92 -6.66 -5.12
C VAL A 83 -18.78 -7.49 -5.69
N SER A 84 -17.73 -7.75 -4.94
CA SER A 84 -16.63 -8.62 -5.33
C SER A 84 -16.77 -10.07 -4.83
N GLY A 85 -17.83 -10.39 -4.07
CA GLY A 85 -17.99 -11.72 -3.48
C GLY A 85 -16.92 -12.06 -2.44
N GLY A 86 -16.61 -11.12 -1.54
CA GLY A 86 -15.64 -11.32 -0.46
C GLY A 86 -14.17 -11.22 -0.86
N ARG A 87 -13.85 -10.56 -1.99
CA ARG A 87 -12.46 -10.42 -2.49
C ARG A 87 -11.80 -9.08 -2.18
N PHE A 88 -12.48 -8.17 -1.47
CA PHE A 88 -11.93 -6.85 -1.20
C PHE A 88 -10.94 -6.84 -0.04
N VAL A 89 -9.89 -6.02 -0.17
CA VAL A 89 -8.90 -5.73 0.87
C VAL A 89 -8.83 -4.21 1.03
N LEU A 90 -9.05 -3.72 2.24
CA LEU A 90 -9.01 -2.30 2.54
C LEU A 90 -7.58 -1.84 2.83
N GLY A 91 -6.91 -1.26 1.85
CA GLY A 91 -5.65 -0.56 2.06
C GLY A 91 -5.89 0.88 2.54
N LEU A 92 -5.34 1.22 3.69
CA LEU A 92 -5.43 2.54 4.31
C LEU A 92 -4.06 3.18 4.47
N GLY A 93 -4.00 4.49 4.31
CA GLY A 93 -2.82 5.29 4.57
C GLY A 93 -3.16 6.73 4.95
N VAL A 94 -2.20 7.45 5.50
CA VAL A 94 -2.44 8.84 5.96
C VAL A 94 -2.18 9.87 4.87
N SER A 95 -1.49 9.48 3.79
CA SER A 95 -1.02 10.38 2.71
C SER A 95 -0.11 11.50 3.22
N GLY A 96 0.40 12.32 2.30
CA GLY A 96 1.24 13.48 2.64
C GLY A 96 0.43 14.75 2.90
N PRO A 97 0.92 15.68 3.74
CA PRO A 97 0.23 16.95 4.01
C PRO A 97 -0.09 17.76 2.75
N GLN A 98 0.77 17.72 1.72
CA GLN A 98 0.53 18.42 0.47
C GLN A 98 -0.75 17.96 -0.23
N VAL A 99 -1.07 16.67 -0.14
CA VAL A 99 -2.29 16.08 -0.71
C VAL A 99 -3.47 16.36 0.20
N ILE A 100 -3.33 16.08 1.50
CA ILE A 100 -4.45 16.17 2.46
C ILE A 100 -4.85 17.63 2.71
N GLU A 101 -3.90 18.51 2.98
CA GLU A 101 -4.17 19.92 3.26
C GLU A 101 -4.31 20.73 1.97
N GLY A 102 -3.43 20.46 0.98
CA GLY A 102 -3.38 21.23 -0.25
C GLY A 102 -4.50 20.93 -1.24
N PHE A 103 -4.85 19.67 -1.43
CA PHE A 103 -5.87 19.25 -2.40
C PHE A 103 -7.23 18.99 -1.76
N HIS A 104 -7.28 18.31 -0.62
CA HIS A 104 -8.52 17.95 0.05
C HIS A 104 -9.00 18.99 1.08
N GLY A 105 -8.15 19.95 1.49
CA GLY A 105 -8.53 20.98 2.45
C GLY A 105 -8.81 20.46 3.87
N VAL A 106 -8.24 19.29 4.23
CA VAL A 106 -8.46 18.63 5.51
C VAL A 106 -7.17 18.66 6.34
N ARG A 107 -7.28 18.71 7.65
CA ARG A 107 -6.10 18.69 8.53
C ARG A 107 -5.38 17.36 8.48
N ALA A 108 -4.06 17.38 8.30
CA ALA A 108 -3.18 16.21 8.36
C ALA A 108 -2.58 16.07 9.77
N ASP A 109 -3.43 15.81 10.77
CA ASP A 109 -3.04 15.72 12.18
C ASP A 109 -3.28 14.32 12.78
N ALA A 110 -2.57 14.04 13.87
CA ALA A 110 -2.75 12.84 14.71
C ALA A 110 -2.89 11.50 13.93
N PRO A 111 -2.04 11.21 12.94
CA PRO A 111 -2.26 10.11 12.01
C PRO A 111 -2.39 8.73 12.69
N VAL A 112 -1.57 8.44 13.71
CA VAL A 112 -1.56 7.13 14.39
C VAL A 112 -2.85 6.86 15.14
N SER A 113 -3.29 7.82 15.98
CA SER A 113 -4.51 7.65 16.78
C SER A 113 -5.77 7.66 15.91
N ARG A 114 -5.83 8.51 14.87
CA ARG A 114 -6.95 8.49 13.92
C ARG A 114 -7.04 7.15 13.17
N THR A 115 -5.90 6.60 12.75
CA THR A 115 -5.88 5.28 12.08
C THR A 115 -6.41 4.19 12.99
N ARG A 116 -6.02 4.17 14.27
CA ARG A 116 -6.54 3.21 15.26
C ARG A 116 -8.07 3.32 15.39
N GLU A 117 -8.57 4.52 15.61
CA GLU A 117 -10.02 4.75 15.78
C GLU A 117 -10.80 4.35 14.52
N VAL A 118 -10.28 4.62 13.33
CA VAL A 118 -10.92 4.20 12.06
C VAL A 118 -10.98 2.68 11.94
N ILE A 119 -9.93 1.95 12.30
CA ILE A 119 -9.93 0.48 12.29
C ILE A 119 -10.99 -0.07 13.25
N GLU A 120 -11.07 0.46 14.46
CA GLU A 120 -12.05 0.06 15.47
C GLU A 120 -13.49 0.32 15.00
N ILE A 121 -13.75 1.51 14.44
CA ILE A 121 -15.04 1.88 13.88
C ILE A 121 -15.43 0.97 12.71
N CYS A 122 -14.53 0.73 11.76
CA CYS A 122 -14.78 -0.16 10.64
C CYS A 122 -15.19 -1.57 11.10
N ARG A 123 -14.46 -2.14 12.05
CA ARG A 123 -14.76 -3.47 12.60
C ARG A 123 -16.10 -3.52 13.31
N THR A 124 -16.47 -2.48 14.08
CA THR A 124 -17.78 -2.35 14.71
C THR A 124 -18.90 -2.33 13.68
N VAL A 125 -18.72 -1.54 12.60
CA VAL A 125 -19.72 -1.44 11.51
C VAL A 125 -19.88 -2.78 10.78
N TRP A 126 -18.80 -3.49 10.48
CA TRP A 126 -18.87 -4.77 9.75
C TRP A 126 -19.51 -5.90 10.57
N ARG A 127 -19.34 -5.90 11.89
CA ARG A 127 -20.07 -6.83 12.79
C ARG A 127 -21.56 -6.45 12.98
N ARG A 128 -22.01 -5.37 12.31
CA ARG A 128 -23.39 -4.83 12.44
C ARG A 128 -23.79 -4.49 13.88
N GLU A 129 -22.83 -4.10 14.68
CA GLU A 129 -23.11 -3.53 15.99
C GLU A 129 -23.65 -2.10 15.83
N PRO A 130 -24.55 -1.63 16.74
CA PRO A 130 -24.91 -0.22 16.76
C PRO A 130 -23.66 0.64 16.95
N LEU A 131 -23.43 1.59 16.02
CA LEU A 131 -22.22 2.43 16.05
C LEU A 131 -22.33 3.48 17.16
N ALA A 132 -21.91 3.09 18.35
CA ALA A 132 -21.68 3.97 19.50
C ALA A 132 -20.18 3.99 19.81
N TYR A 133 -19.51 5.08 19.43
CA TYR A 133 -18.06 5.21 19.57
C TYR A 133 -17.69 6.53 20.25
N ARG A 134 -16.77 6.52 21.19
CA ARG A 134 -16.19 7.68 21.84
C ARG A 134 -14.68 7.54 21.86
N GLY A 135 -14.04 8.13 20.88
CA GLY A 135 -12.58 8.23 20.77
C GLY A 135 -12.09 9.65 21.05
N ARG A 136 -10.80 9.84 20.84
CA ARG A 136 -10.16 11.15 20.95
C ARG A 136 -10.51 12.07 19.76
N HIS A 137 -10.73 11.48 18.59
CA HIS A 137 -10.90 12.20 17.33
C HIS A 137 -12.28 12.01 16.71
N TYR A 138 -12.95 10.92 17.04
CA TYR A 138 -14.27 10.61 16.49
C TYR A 138 -15.26 10.29 17.61
N GLY A 139 -16.44 10.91 17.52
CA GLY A 139 -17.58 10.66 18.40
C GLY A 139 -18.82 10.33 17.55
N MET A 140 -19.44 9.19 17.78
CA MET A 140 -20.65 8.74 17.07
C MET A 140 -21.61 8.05 18.03
N PRO A 141 -22.90 8.44 18.09
CA PRO A 141 -23.49 9.61 17.43
C PRO A 141 -22.93 10.93 17.98
N LEU A 142 -23.00 12.00 17.17
CA LEU A 142 -22.60 13.34 17.60
C LEU A 142 -23.53 13.81 18.72
N THR A 143 -22.98 14.32 19.83
CA THR A 143 -23.76 14.86 20.96
C THR A 143 -24.11 16.34 20.74
N VAL A 144 -25.00 16.87 21.55
CA VAL A 144 -25.33 18.31 21.51
C VAL A 144 -24.10 19.15 21.91
N GLU A 145 -23.33 18.69 22.89
CA GLU A 145 -22.08 19.32 23.31
C GLU A 145 -21.03 19.39 22.21
N ASP A 146 -21.03 18.39 21.32
CA ASP A 146 -20.14 18.31 20.15
C ASP A 146 -20.73 19.03 18.92
N GLY A 147 -21.82 19.81 19.09
CA GLY A 147 -22.48 20.57 18.03
C GLY A 147 -23.53 19.78 17.22
N GLY A 148 -23.97 18.65 17.72
CA GLY A 148 -25.06 17.86 17.13
C GLY A 148 -26.45 18.42 17.48
N THR A 149 -27.47 17.97 16.76
CA THR A 149 -28.88 18.37 16.97
C THR A 149 -29.57 17.68 18.15
N GLY A 150 -28.94 16.70 18.79
CA GLY A 150 -29.56 15.82 19.78
C GLY A 150 -30.44 14.70 19.20
N LEU A 151 -30.61 14.65 17.89
CA LEU A 151 -31.43 13.62 17.19
C LEU A 151 -30.57 12.41 16.76
N GLY A 152 -29.25 12.48 16.88
CA GLY A 152 -28.37 11.39 16.56
C GLY A 152 -28.58 10.18 17.48
N LYS A 153 -28.66 8.99 16.89
CA LYS A 153 -28.74 7.72 17.62
C LYS A 153 -27.80 6.69 17.02
N PRO A 154 -27.31 5.71 17.80
CA PRO A 154 -26.49 4.63 17.26
C PRO A 154 -27.26 3.87 16.17
N LEU A 155 -26.69 3.84 14.98
CA LEU A 155 -27.22 3.07 13.84
C LEU A 155 -26.30 1.92 13.53
N LYS A 156 -26.84 0.84 12.99
CA LYS A 156 -26.08 -0.28 12.44
C LYS A 156 -26.25 -0.32 10.93
N LEU A 157 -25.28 -0.92 10.25
CA LEU A 157 -25.35 -1.12 8.81
C LEU A 157 -26.66 -1.83 8.44
N ILE A 158 -27.40 -1.30 7.47
CA ILE A 158 -28.68 -1.87 7.01
C ILE A 158 -28.44 -3.23 6.37
N ASN A 159 -27.49 -3.28 5.44
CA ASN A 159 -27.12 -4.50 4.73
C ASN A 159 -26.29 -5.42 5.63
N ARG A 160 -26.27 -6.71 5.28
CA ARG A 160 -25.39 -7.69 5.92
C ARG A 160 -24.09 -7.76 5.09
N PRO A 161 -22.92 -7.46 5.68
CA PRO A 161 -21.65 -7.64 4.99
C PRO A 161 -21.41 -9.12 4.61
N GLU A 162 -20.67 -9.38 3.55
CA GLU A 162 -20.20 -10.73 3.18
C GLU A 162 -19.29 -11.29 4.27
N ARG A 163 -18.46 -10.43 4.85
CA ARG A 163 -17.55 -10.79 5.95
C ARG A 163 -17.73 -9.81 7.11
N ASP A 164 -17.70 -10.32 8.32
CA ASP A 164 -17.68 -9.51 9.56
C ASP A 164 -16.29 -8.91 9.86
N ARG A 165 -15.29 -9.37 9.10
CA ARG A 165 -13.90 -8.88 9.10
C ARG A 165 -13.36 -8.80 7.68
N ILE A 166 -13.28 -7.59 7.13
CA ILE A 166 -12.61 -7.31 5.87
C ILE A 166 -11.13 -7.05 6.18
N PRO A 167 -10.16 -7.68 5.48
CA PRO A 167 -8.74 -7.45 5.75
C PRO A 167 -8.35 -5.99 5.55
N ILE A 168 -7.58 -5.46 6.50
CA ILE A 168 -7.02 -4.10 6.45
C ILE A 168 -5.51 -4.20 6.24
N VAL A 169 -4.97 -3.49 5.25
CA VAL A 169 -3.54 -3.32 5.02
C VAL A 169 -3.17 -1.86 5.28
N LEU A 170 -2.20 -1.61 6.16
CA LEU A 170 -1.74 -0.25 6.44
C LEU A 170 -0.44 0.06 5.71
N ALA A 171 -0.44 1.13 4.90
CA ALA A 171 0.79 1.73 4.40
C ALA A 171 1.42 2.58 5.51
N ALA A 172 2.59 2.19 5.98
CA ALA A 172 3.25 2.82 7.12
C ALA A 172 4.77 2.77 7.02
N LEU A 173 5.44 3.88 7.39
CA LEU A 173 6.90 4.04 7.38
C LEU A 173 7.48 4.41 8.75
N GLY A 174 6.79 5.31 9.48
CA GLY A 174 7.23 5.76 10.79
C GLY A 174 7.01 4.68 11.86
N PRO A 175 7.87 4.57 12.88
CA PRO A 175 7.87 3.45 13.82
C PRO A 175 6.54 3.25 14.55
N ARG A 176 5.87 4.33 14.95
CA ARG A 176 4.56 4.23 15.63
C ARG A 176 3.45 3.70 14.71
N ASN A 177 3.44 4.07 13.43
CA ASN A 177 2.48 3.56 12.45
C ASN A 177 2.77 2.11 12.08
N VAL A 178 4.05 1.72 11.98
CA VAL A 178 4.48 0.34 11.74
C VAL A 178 4.08 -0.55 12.92
N ALA A 179 4.30 -0.10 14.16
CA ALA A 179 3.83 -0.82 15.34
C ALA A 179 2.30 -0.97 15.35
N LEU A 180 1.54 0.07 14.98
CA LEU A 180 0.09 -0.02 14.86
C LEU A 180 -0.34 -1.01 13.76
N ALA A 181 0.34 -1.01 12.61
CA ALA A 181 0.06 -1.97 11.55
C ALA A 181 0.26 -3.42 12.02
N ALA A 182 1.38 -3.69 12.69
CA ALA A 182 1.68 -5.01 13.25
C ALA A 182 0.67 -5.44 14.34
N GLU A 183 0.23 -4.50 15.18
CA GLU A 183 -0.73 -4.75 16.27
C GLU A 183 -2.15 -4.97 15.74
N ALA A 184 -2.63 -4.09 14.85
CA ALA A 184 -4.07 -3.92 14.62
C ALA A 184 -4.55 -4.20 13.20
N ALA A 185 -3.67 -4.42 12.20
CA ALA A 185 -4.07 -4.68 10.82
C ALA A 185 -3.73 -6.11 10.39
N GLU A 186 -4.41 -6.62 9.36
CA GLU A 186 -4.08 -7.91 8.76
C GLU A 186 -2.79 -7.84 7.95
N GLY A 187 -2.43 -6.64 7.40
CA GLY A 187 -1.20 -6.46 6.64
C GLY A 187 -0.55 -5.11 6.84
N TRP A 188 0.72 -5.06 6.47
CA TRP A 188 1.57 -3.89 6.46
C TRP A 188 2.24 -3.75 5.10
N GLU A 189 2.14 -2.57 4.50
CA GLU A 189 2.76 -2.24 3.21
C GLU A 189 3.79 -1.11 3.40
N PRO A 190 5.08 -1.42 3.59
CA PRO A 190 6.16 -0.45 3.50
C PRO A 190 6.46 -0.11 2.04
N ILE A 191 7.03 1.05 1.79
CA ILE A 191 7.70 1.32 0.51
C ILE A 191 9.18 0.93 0.62
N TRP A 192 9.79 0.49 -0.49
CA TRP A 192 11.22 0.21 -0.59
C TRP A 192 11.74 -0.72 0.51
N PHE A 193 11.07 -1.84 0.70
CA PHE A 193 11.50 -2.83 1.67
C PHE A 193 12.89 -3.37 1.27
N HIS A 194 13.89 -3.10 2.11
CA HIS A 194 15.26 -3.57 1.91
C HIS A 194 15.49 -4.81 2.78
N PRO A 195 15.57 -6.03 2.23
CA PRO A 195 15.62 -7.26 3.03
C PRO A 195 16.69 -7.27 4.11
N GLU A 196 17.91 -6.87 3.76
CA GLU A 196 19.06 -6.91 4.70
C GLU A 196 19.03 -5.80 5.77
N ARG A 197 18.24 -4.73 5.54
CA ARG A 197 18.22 -3.55 6.42
C ARG A 197 16.88 -3.32 7.12
N ALA A 198 15.87 -4.10 6.77
CA ALA A 198 14.51 -3.96 7.30
C ALA A 198 14.46 -4.17 8.82
N GLU A 199 15.20 -5.16 9.34
CA GLU A 199 15.26 -5.42 10.78
C GLU A 199 15.81 -4.21 11.55
N ARG A 200 16.90 -3.60 11.06
CA ARG A 200 17.49 -2.39 11.67
C ARG A 200 16.51 -1.21 11.67
N VAL A 201 15.70 -1.09 10.61
CA VAL A 201 14.81 0.08 10.40
C VAL A 201 13.48 -0.09 11.10
N TRP A 202 12.90 -1.30 11.10
CA TRP A 202 11.54 -1.55 11.58
C TRP A 202 11.41 -2.67 12.61
N GLY A 203 12.47 -3.45 12.89
CA GLY A 203 12.40 -4.62 13.74
C GLY A 203 11.82 -4.33 15.13
N GLU A 204 12.31 -3.30 15.82
CA GLU A 204 11.77 -2.88 17.12
C GLU A 204 10.28 -2.52 17.05
N ALA A 205 9.87 -1.74 16.04
CA ALA A 205 8.48 -1.32 15.87
C ALA A 205 7.56 -2.51 15.56
N LEU A 206 8.01 -3.43 14.70
CA LEU A 206 7.28 -4.66 14.37
C LEU A 206 7.14 -5.55 15.62
N ALA A 207 8.23 -5.79 16.34
CA ALA A 207 8.23 -6.59 17.57
C ALA A 207 7.27 -6.01 18.62
N ALA A 208 7.32 -4.69 18.83
CA ALA A 208 6.43 -3.98 19.76
C ALA A 208 4.95 -4.08 19.37
N GLY A 209 4.64 -4.05 18.08
CA GLY A 209 3.28 -4.23 17.58
C GLY A 209 2.81 -5.67 17.68
N LEU A 210 3.63 -6.62 17.23
CA LEU A 210 3.33 -8.06 17.27
C LEU A 210 3.10 -8.58 18.69
N ALA A 211 3.82 -8.04 19.69
CA ALA A 211 3.62 -8.39 21.11
C ALA A 211 2.21 -8.03 21.63
N ARG A 212 1.51 -7.11 20.97
CA ARG A 212 0.13 -6.69 21.32
C ARG A 212 -0.92 -7.17 20.31
N ARG A 213 -0.50 -7.95 19.31
CA ARG A 213 -1.37 -8.42 18.26
C ARG A 213 -2.37 -9.46 18.77
N ASP A 214 -3.65 -9.25 18.47
CA ASP A 214 -4.67 -10.27 18.69
C ASP A 214 -4.37 -11.50 17.82
N PRO A 215 -4.22 -12.70 18.40
CA PRO A 215 -3.99 -13.95 17.67
C PRO A 215 -5.03 -14.22 16.56
N ALA A 216 -6.27 -13.74 16.72
CA ALA A 216 -7.33 -13.86 15.74
C ALA A 216 -7.04 -13.11 14.41
N LEU A 217 -6.08 -12.18 14.38
CA LEU A 217 -5.60 -11.52 13.17
C LEU A 217 -4.68 -12.43 12.33
N GLY A 218 -4.22 -13.54 12.89
CA GLY A 218 -3.29 -14.44 12.22
C GLY A 218 -1.91 -13.79 11.99
N ARG A 219 -1.13 -14.36 11.08
CA ARG A 219 0.18 -13.82 10.70
C ARG A 219 0.03 -12.50 9.95
N LEU A 220 0.89 -11.53 10.24
CA LEU A 220 0.95 -10.27 9.51
C LEU A 220 1.35 -10.50 8.05
N ASP A 221 0.53 -10.02 7.10
CA ASP A 221 0.87 -9.97 5.67
C ASP A 221 1.83 -8.79 5.43
N VAL A 222 3.10 -9.06 5.17
CA VAL A 222 4.09 -8.03 4.82
C VAL A 222 4.14 -7.91 3.30
N VAL A 223 3.59 -6.79 2.79
CA VAL A 223 3.43 -6.52 1.36
C VAL A 223 4.56 -5.61 0.87
N ALA A 224 5.51 -6.13 0.12
CA ALA A 224 6.64 -5.36 -0.40
C ALA A 224 6.39 -4.91 -1.85
N PRO A 225 6.20 -3.59 -2.12
CA PRO A 225 6.19 -3.06 -3.48
C PRO A 225 7.58 -3.17 -4.11
N VAL A 226 7.64 -3.73 -5.32
CA VAL A 226 8.89 -3.94 -6.06
C VAL A 226 8.69 -3.76 -7.56
N HIS A 227 9.65 -3.16 -8.25
CA HIS A 227 9.71 -3.21 -9.72
C HIS A 227 10.14 -4.62 -10.15
N LEU A 228 9.57 -5.09 -11.28
CA LEU A 228 9.81 -6.44 -11.80
C LEU A 228 10.32 -6.39 -13.23
N ALA A 229 11.52 -6.91 -13.46
CA ALA A 229 12.07 -7.19 -14.79
C ALA A 229 12.99 -8.42 -14.72
N ILE A 230 12.64 -9.50 -15.42
CA ILE A 230 13.39 -10.75 -15.40
C ILE A 230 13.97 -11.04 -16.79
N GLY A 231 15.28 -11.18 -16.89
CA GLY A 231 16.00 -11.55 -18.11
C GLY A 231 17.40 -10.94 -18.15
N GLU A 232 18.26 -11.43 -19.04
CA GLU A 232 19.63 -10.96 -19.20
C GLU A 232 19.71 -9.48 -19.62
N ASP A 233 18.78 -9.01 -20.47
CA ASP A 233 18.73 -7.62 -20.91
C ASP A 233 18.13 -6.68 -19.83
N ALA A 234 17.46 -7.23 -18.81
CA ALA A 234 16.89 -6.47 -17.71
C ALA A 234 17.97 -5.77 -16.87
N ASP A 235 19.18 -6.31 -16.82
CA ASP A 235 20.28 -5.78 -16.01
C ASP A 235 20.79 -4.42 -16.48
N ARG A 236 20.67 -4.10 -17.78
CA ARG A 236 21.21 -2.86 -18.36
C ARG A 236 20.32 -1.64 -18.19
N ARG A 237 19.00 -1.79 -18.30
CA ARG A 237 18.01 -0.68 -18.26
C ARG A 237 16.87 -0.90 -17.26
N GLY A 238 16.78 -2.08 -16.67
CA GLY A 238 15.69 -2.41 -15.76
C GLY A 238 15.70 -1.63 -14.46
N LEU A 239 16.86 -1.07 -14.07
CA LEU A 239 16.99 -0.23 -12.87
C LEU A 239 16.63 1.24 -13.11
N ASP A 240 16.53 1.73 -14.35
CA ASP A 240 16.17 3.11 -14.63
C ASP A 240 14.79 3.51 -14.07
N PRO A 241 13.72 2.69 -14.25
CA PRO A 241 12.43 2.96 -13.61
C PRO A 241 12.50 2.94 -12.09
N VAL A 242 13.31 2.06 -11.50
CA VAL A 242 13.50 1.96 -10.04
C VAL A 242 14.17 3.24 -9.51
N ARG A 243 15.25 3.68 -10.15
CA ARG A 243 15.95 4.92 -9.78
C ARG A 243 15.09 6.15 -9.94
N ALA A 244 14.28 6.22 -11.01
CA ALA A 244 13.34 7.32 -11.24
C ALA A 244 12.27 7.38 -10.15
N ASP A 245 11.72 6.22 -9.73
CA ASP A 245 10.76 6.12 -8.64
C ASP A 245 11.38 6.54 -7.29
N LEU A 246 12.56 6.02 -6.97
CA LEU A 246 13.31 6.40 -5.76
C LEU A 246 13.59 7.91 -5.72
N ALA A 247 14.02 8.49 -6.86
CA ALA A 247 14.30 9.92 -6.95
C ALA A 247 13.04 10.78 -6.83
N LEU A 248 11.91 10.35 -7.41
CA LEU A 248 10.62 11.03 -7.29
C LEU A 248 10.19 11.12 -5.82
N TYR A 249 10.21 10.01 -5.10
CA TYR A 249 9.74 9.98 -3.73
C TYR A 249 10.74 10.64 -2.76
N ALA A 250 12.02 10.29 -2.82
CA ALA A 250 13.03 10.88 -1.95
C ALA A 250 13.28 12.37 -2.24
N GLY A 251 13.11 12.79 -3.52
CA GLY A 251 13.32 14.16 -3.95
C GLY A 251 12.08 15.05 -3.92
N GLY A 252 10.94 14.54 -4.40
CA GLY A 252 9.77 15.34 -4.72
C GLY A 252 8.57 15.22 -3.78
N MET A 253 8.47 14.16 -2.97
CA MET A 253 7.28 13.87 -2.16
C MET A 253 7.34 14.45 -0.74
N GLY A 254 8.01 15.60 -0.54
CA GLY A 254 8.08 16.30 0.72
C GLY A 254 9.05 17.47 0.68
N ALA A 255 8.86 18.40 1.61
CA ALA A 255 9.80 19.51 1.80
C ALA A 255 11.11 19.02 2.45
N PRO A 256 12.26 19.74 2.28
CA PRO A 256 13.48 19.44 3.00
C PRO A 256 13.24 19.31 4.51
N GLY A 257 13.75 18.24 5.13
CA GLY A 257 13.55 17.92 6.54
C GLY A 257 12.14 17.47 6.93
N ARG A 258 11.24 17.25 5.95
CA ARG A 258 9.88 16.75 6.14
C ARG A 258 9.46 15.78 5.02
N ASN A 259 10.39 14.98 4.55
CA ASN A 259 10.16 13.95 3.54
C ASN A 259 10.45 12.57 4.14
N PHE A 260 9.40 11.81 4.42
CA PHE A 260 9.48 10.47 5.03
C PHE A 260 10.30 9.47 4.19
N TYR A 261 10.32 9.64 2.88
CA TYR A 261 11.06 8.76 1.97
C TYR A 261 12.55 9.09 1.96
N ASN A 262 12.88 10.39 2.04
CA ASN A 262 14.25 10.85 2.20
C ASN A 262 14.83 10.35 3.53
N ASP A 263 14.05 10.50 4.62
CA ASP A 263 14.42 9.99 5.93
C ASP A 263 14.61 8.47 5.93
N LEU A 264 13.75 7.72 5.22
CA LEU A 264 13.88 6.27 5.09
C LEU A 264 15.20 5.88 4.39
N MET A 265 15.53 6.55 3.29
CA MET A 265 16.79 6.34 2.57
C MET A 265 18.00 6.61 3.49
N GLY A 266 17.92 7.68 4.32
CA GLY A 266 18.92 7.96 5.36
C GLY A 266 19.01 6.86 6.42
N ARG A 267 17.88 6.33 6.90
CA ARG A 267 17.84 5.21 7.87
C ARG A 267 18.43 3.92 7.30
N TYR A 268 18.36 3.74 5.99
CA TYR A 268 19.08 2.67 5.29
C TYR A 268 20.60 2.90 5.20
N GLY A 269 21.10 4.09 5.57
CA GLY A 269 22.52 4.43 5.57
C GLY A 269 22.98 5.22 4.34
N TYR A 270 22.04 5.78 3.57
CA TYR A 270 22.28 6.58 2.37
C TYR A 270 21.89 8.05 2.59
N ALA A 271 22.27 8.65 3.73
CA ALA A 271 21.84 9.99 4.11
C ALA A 271 22.38 11.09 3.19
N ASP A 272 23.64 10.98 2.73
CA ASP A 272 24.27 11.95 1.85
C ASP A 272 23.68 11.87 0.43
N GLU A 273 23.47 10.66 -0.06
CA GLU A 273 22.82 10.41 -1.35
C GLU A 273 21.37 10.88 -1.34
N ALA A 274 20.63 10.64 -0.26
CA ALA A 274 19.25 11.11 -0.10
C ALA A 274 19.16 12.63 -0.19
N ARG A 275 20.09 13.37 0.47
CA ARG A 275 20.20 14.81 0.39
C ARG A 275 20.50 15.25 -1.05
N ARG A 276 21.48 14.63 -1.68
CA ARG A 276 21.87 14.93 -3.06
C ARG A 276 20.74 14.70 -4.05
N VAL A 277 20.02 13.59 -3.93
CA VAL A 277 18.83 13.28 -4.75
C VAL A 277 17.78 14.38 -4.58
N GLN A 278 17.49 14.83 -3.34
CA GLN A 278 16.50 15.86 -3.09
C GLN A 278 16.91 17.21 -3.66
N GLU A 279 18.15 17.64 -3.48
CA GLU A 279 18.69 18.88 -4.05
C GLU A 279 18.55 18.91 -5.57
N LEU A 280 18.98 17.85 -6.25
CA LEU A 280 18.89 17.75 -7.71
C LEU A 280 17.44 17.73 -8.20
N TYR A 281 16.57 16.98 -7.53
CA TYR A 281 15.16 16.86 -7.91
C TYR A 281 14.44 18.20 -7.79
N LEU A 282 14.62 18.92 -6.67
CA LEU A 282 14.02 20.23 -6.42
C LEU A 282 14.58 21.32 -7.35
N ALA A 283 15.81 21.16 -7.83
CA ALA A 283 16.40 22.02 -8.87
C ALA A 283 15.88 21.68 -10.30
N GLY A 284 14.92 20.75 -10.45
CA GLY A 284 14.38 20.32 -11.74
C GLY A 284 15.27 19.33 -12.51
N ARG A 285 16.43 18.93 -11.96
CA ARG A 285 17.42 18.03 -12.56
C ARG A 285 17.08 16.57 -12.30
N LYS A 286 15.89 16.14 -12.77
CA LYS A 286 15.30 14.84 -12.40
C LYS A 286 16.11 13.63 -12.85
N GLU A 287 16.70 13.68 -14.04
CA GLU A 287 17.55 12.60 -14.56
C GLU A 287 18.83 12.43 -13.75
N GLU A 288 19.45 13.55 -13.35
CA GLU A 288 20.63 13.54 -12.48
C GLU A 288 20.28 13.08 -11.05
N ALA A 289 19.08 13.43 -10.56
CA ALA A 289 18.57 12.92 -9.29
C ALA A 289 18.43 11.39 -9.33
N ALA A 290 17.86 10.85 -10.42
CA ALA A 290 17.77 9.40 -10.62
C ALA A 290 19.15 8.74 -10.73
N ALA A 291 20.11 9.36 -11.43
CA ALA A 291 21.48 8.86 -11.53
C ALA A 291 22.24 8.90 -10.19
N ALA A 292 21.88 9.81 -9.28
CA ALA A 292 22.48 9.91 -7.93
C ALA A 292 21.94 8.84 -6.94
N VAL A 293 20.90 8.09 -7.31
CA VAL A 293 20.41 6.96 -6.50
C VAL A 293 21.43 5.82 -6.52
N PRO A 294 21.88 5.31 -5.35
CA PRO A 294 22.80 4.18 -5.28
C PRO A 294 22.25 2.93 -5.97
N GLU A 295 23.05 2.32 -6.81
CA GLU A 295 22.68 1.09 -7.51
C GLU A 295 22.35 -0.06 -6.53
N GLU A 296 23.14 -0.17 -5.46
CA GLU A 296 22.92 -1.14 -4.39
C GLU A 296 21.51 -1.02 -3.81
N LEU A 297 21.07 0.21 -3.49
CA LEU A 297 19.72 0.45 -2.98
C LEU A 297 18.65 0.08 -4.03
N ALA A 298 18.83 0.51 -5.28
CA ALA A 298 17.87 0.21 -6.34
C ALA A 298 17.73 -1.31 -6.56
N ARG A 299 18.81 -2.06 -6.52
CA ARG A 299 18.79 -3.53 -6.62
C ARG A 299 18.15 -4.17 -5.40
N ALA A 300 18.48 -3.73 -4.19
CA ALA A 300 17.97 -4.31 -2.95
C ALA A 300 16.44 -4.20 -2.81
N VAL A 301 15.82 -3.15 -3.38
CA VAL A 301 14.37 -2.89 -3.27
C VAL A 301 13.58 -3.27 -4.53
N SER A 302 14.17 -4.08 -5.43
CA SER A 302 13.54 -4.46 -6.70
C SER A 302 13.81 -5.93 -7.05
N LEU A 303 13.10 -6.45 -8.04
CA LEU A 303 13.29 -7.77 -8.65
C LEU A 303 13.70 -7.58 -10.12
N VAL A 304 14.93 -7.08 -10.32
CA VAL A 304 15.45 -6.70 -11.64
C VAL A 304 16.77 -7.43 -11.90
N GLY A 305 16.85 -8.15 -13.02
CA GLY A 305 18.04 -8.85 -13.46
C GLY A 305 17.81 -10.24 -14.04
N PRO A 306 18.88 -11.02 -14.24
CA PRO A 306 18.81 -12.43 -14.62
C PRO A 306 17.97 -13.25 -13.63
N GLU A 307 17.37 -14.33 -14.10
CA GLU A 307 16.44 -15.13 -13.27
C GLU A 307 17.09 -15.62 -11.96
N ASP A 308 18.34 -16.03 -11.99
CA ASP A 308 19.06 -16.47 -10.79
C ASP A 308 19.23 -15.36 -9.75
N ALA A 309 19.48 -14.13 -10.20
CA ALA A 309 19.56 -12.97 -9.32
C ALA A 309 18.18 -12.65 -8.70
N VAL A 310 17.11 -12.69 -9.50
CA VAL A 310 15.74 -12.50 -9.02
C VAL A 310 15.36 -13.61 -8.04
N ARG A 311 15.71 -14.86 -8.28
CA ARG A 311 15.48 -15.99 -7.38
C ARG A 311 16.16 -15.79 -6.02
N LYS A 312 17.40 -15.33 -6.01
CA LYS A 312 18.13 -14.98 -4.77
C LYS A 312 17.46 -13.84 -4.02
N GLN A 313 17.05 -12.81 -4.75
CA GLN A 313 16.38 -11.66 -4.16
C GLN A 313 14.98 -12.04 -3.57
N VAL A 314 14.21 -12.87 -4.24
CA VAL A 314 12.94 -13.42 -3.71
C VAL A 314 13.18 -14.22 -2.43
N ALA A 315 14.26 -15.01 -2.36
CA ALA A 315 14.64 -15.72 -1.14
C ALA A 315 14.96 -14.74 0.00
N ALA A 316 15.75 -13.69 -0.26
CA ALA A 316 16.06 -12.66 0.72
C ALA A 316 14.80 -11.93 1.24
N PHE A 317 13.85 -11.56 0.37
CA PHE A 317 12.56 -11.00 0.78
C PHE A 317 11.78 -11.97 1.69
N ARG A 318 11.74 -13.24 1.33
CA ARG A 318 11.05 -14.29 2.12
C ARG A 318 11.68 -14.47 3.50
N GLU A 319 13.00 -14.55 3.58
CA GLU A 319 13.76 -14.67 4.83
C GLU A 319 13.56 -13.45 5.73
N ALA A 320 13.49 -12.26 5.14
CA ALA A 320 13.17 -11.02 5.85
C ALA A 320 11.69 -10.87 6.27
N GLY A 321 10.86 -11.91 6.03
CA GLY A 321 9.48 -11.96 6.51
C GLY A 321 8.42 -11.46 5.52
N VAL A 322 8.77 -11.06 4.30
CA VAL A 322 7.80 -10.68 3.27
C VAL A 322 6.95 -11.86 2.86
N THR A 323 5.65 -11.66 2.80
CA THR A 323 4.64 -12.68 2.45
C THR A 323 4.00 -12.42 1.09
N THR A 324 3.95 -11.15 0.68
CA THR A 324 3.38 -10.70 -0.60
C THR A 324 4.34 -9.75 -1.32
N LEU A 325 4.64 -10.06 -2.58
CA LEU A 325 5.37 -9.15 -3.48
C LEU A 325 4.35 -8.36 -4.31
N SER A 326 4.30 -7.05 -4.14
CA SER A 326 3.45 -6.14 -4.93
C SER A 326 4.25 -5.61 -6.11
N VAL A 327 4.12 -6.27 -7.26
CA VAL A 327 5.00 -6.02 -8.41
C VAL A 327 4.51 -4.89 -9.31
N VAL A 328 5.47 -4.18 -9.90
CA VAL A 328 5.27 -3.25 -11.01
C VAL A 328 6.11 -3.76 -12.19
N PRO A 329 5.52 -4.54 -13.12
CA PRO A 329 6.25 -5.04 -14.30
C PRO A 329 6.66 -3.87 -15.19
N THR A 330 7.97 -3.76 -15.49
CA THR A 330 8.55 -2.63 -16.26
C THR A 330 8.70 -2.90 -17.75
N ALA A 331 8.41 -4.11 -18.24
CA ALA A 331 8.48 -4.44 -19.65
C ALA A 331 7.55 -3.55 -20.49
N SER A 332 7.97 -3.21 -21.70
CA SER A 332 7.26 -2.27 -22.59
C SER A 332 5.94 -2.82 -23.15
N THR A 333 5.86 -4.13 -23.39
CA THR A 333 4.66 -4.77 -23.97
C THR A 333 3.84 -5.50 -22.92
N HIS A 334 2.52 -5.59 -23.15
CA HIS A 334 1.62 -6.33 -22.27
C HIS A 334 2.03 -7.81 -22.13
N THR A 335 2.30 -8.48 -23.25
CA THR A 335 2.73 -9.90 -23.27
C THR A 335 3.99 -10.12 -22.43
N ALA A 336 4.99 -9.24 -22.54
CA ALA A 336 6.21 -9.36 -21.74
C ALA A 336 5.98 -9.09 -20.26
N ARG A 337 5.04 -8.22 -19.89
CA ARG A 337 4.64 -7.98 -18.49
C ARG A 337 3.95 -9.20 -17.89
N VAL A 338 3.04 -9.84 -18.64
CA VAL A 338 2.36 -11.07 -18.22
C VAL A 338 3.39 -12.18 -18.03
N ALA A 339 4.27 -12.40 -19.01
CA ALA A 339 5.33 -13.41 -18.94
C ALA A 339 6.27 -13.20 -17.74
N ALA A 340 6.55 -11.94 -17.36
CA ALA A 340 7.34 -11.65 -16.15
C ALA A 340 6.62 -12.09 -14.86
N VAL A 341 5.30 -11.92 -14.79
CA VAL A 341 4.49 -12.40 -13.66
C VAL A 341 4.43 -13.92 -13.61
N GLU A 342 4.27 -14.61 -14.75
CA GLU A 342 4.33 -16.08 -14.85
C GLU A 342 5.67 -16.62 -14.35
N ARG A 343 6.78 -16.05 -14.85
CA ARG A 343 8.13 -16.42 -14.37
C ARG A 343 8.31 -16.20 -12.88
N LEU A 344 7.81 -15.06 -12.36
CA LEU A 344 7.86 -14.82 -10.92
C LEU A 344 7.03 -15.86 -10.15
N ARG A 345 5.87 -16.28 -10.67
CA ARG A 345 5.06 -17.35 -10.06
C ARG A 345 5.84 -18.66 -9.96
N ASP A 346 6.59 -19.02 -11.00
CA ASP A 346 7.44 -20.21 -10.98
C ASP A 346 8.56 -20.09 -9.92
N ILE A 347 9.14 -18.90 -9.76
CA ILE A 347 10.18 -18.63 -8.77
C ILE A 347 9.64 -18.70 -7.34
N VAL A 348 8.48 -18.08 -7.05
CA VAL A 348 7.92 -18.06 -5.69
C VAL A 348 7.24 -19.37 -5.30
N GLY A 349 6.91 -20.22 -6.27
CA GLY A 349 6.26 -21.50 -6.07
C GLY A 349 4.73 -21.39 -5.89
N PRO A 350 4.05 -22.54 -5.70
CA PRO A 350 2.60 -22.56 -5.55
C PRO A 350 2.12 -21.74 -4.36
N ARG A 351 0.83 -21.42 -4.35
CA ARG A 351 0.16 -20.81 -3.19
C ARG A 351 0.27 -21.77 -2.00
N ALA A 352 0.76 -21.28 -0.89
CA ALA A 352 0.78 -22.02 0.38
C ALA A 352 -0.61 -22.01 1.01
#